data_8fb0db5da013a03483fcd6d1d34e7c70
#
_entry.id   8fb0db5da013a03483fcd6d1d34e7c70
#
_cell.length_a   1.000
_cell.length_b   1.000
_cell.length_c   1.000
_cell.angle_alpha   90.00
_cell.angle_beta   90.00
_cell.angle_gamma   90.00
#
_symmetry.space_group_name_H-M   'P 1'
#
loop_
_entity.id
_entity.type
_entity.pdbx_description
1 polymer ?
#
loop_
_entity_poly.entity_id
_entity_poly.type
_entity_poly.pdbx_seq_one_letter_code
_entity_poly.pdbx_strand_id
1 'polypeptide(L)' 'MIKRIEKLRALMKKEIIDAYLVTSPANLRYLTNFTGTAGLALITLEKAFFITDFRYTEQASEQVQGMTIIQQQGN' A
#
# COMPACT_ATOMS: atom_id res chain seq x y z
N MET A 1 -9.30 6.59 3.46
CA MET A 1 -8.06 5.96 3.01
C MET A 1 -6.84 6.70 3.46
N ILE A 2 -6.74 7.97 3.12
CA ILE A 2 -5.62 8.80 3.58
C ILE A 2 -5.54 8.80 5.10
N LYS A 3 -6.69 8.87 5.77
CA LYS A 3 -6.72 8.86 7.24
C LYS A 3 -6.16 7.58 7.84
N ARG A 4 -6.37 6.45 7.19
CA ARG A 4 -5.83 5.19 7.69
C ARG A 4 -4.31 5.13 7.57
N ILE A 5 -3.79 5.67 6.47
CA ILE A 5 -2.35 5.77 6.29
C ILE A 5 -1.75 6.75 7.29
N GLU A 6 -2.44 7.85 7.57
CA GLU A 6 -1.97 8.80 8.56
C GLU A 6 -1.93 8.21 9.96
N LYS A 7 -2.93 7.38 10.30
CA LYS A 7 -2.94 6.68 11.59
C LYS A 7 -1.75 5.72 11.69
N LEU A 8 -1.48 5.01 10.60
CA LEU A 8 -0.34 4.11 10.57
C LEU A 8 0.97 4.89 10.74
N ARG A 9 1.10 6.02 10.06
CA ARG A 9 2.30 6.84 10.17
C ARG A 9 2.49 7.39 11.57
N ALA A 10 1.41 7.76 12.25
CA ALA A 10 1.50 8.22 13.64
C ALA A 10 2.04 7.12 14.54
N LEU A 11 1.56 5.89 14.32
CA LEU A 11 2.07 4.75 15.07
C LEU A 11 3.52 4.44 14.72
N MET A 12 3.88 4.56 13.45
CA MET A 12 5.26 4.36 13.02
C MET A 12 6.21 5.34 13.72
N LYS A 13 5.81 6.59 13.83
CA LYS A 13 6.63 7.59 14.52
C LYS A 13 6.78 7.25 16.00
N LYS A 14 5.69 6.82 16.64
CA LYS A 14 5.71 6.45 18.05
C LYS A 14 6.65 5.27 18.29
N GLU A 15 6.65 4.30 17.38
CA GLU A 15 7.47 3.09 17.51
C GLU A 15 8.84 3.22 16.86
N ILE A 16 9.15 4.38 16.34
CA ILE A 16 10.43 4.66 15.65
C ILE A 16 10.64 3.70 14.49
N ILE A 17 9.63 3.59 13.65
CA ILE A 17 9.65 2.75 12.45
C ILE A 17 9.69 3.67 11.23
N ASP A 18 10.67 3.46 10.34
CA ASP A 18 10.84 4.31 9.15
C ASP A 18 10.01 3.84 7.97
N ALA A 19 9.72 2.55 7.89
CA ALA A 19 8.97 1.99 6.78
C ALA A 19 8.17 0.78 7.27
N TYR A 20 7.03 0.56 6.65
CA TYR A 20 6.15 -0.55 7.02
C TYR A 20 5.69 -1.26 5.75
N LEU A 21 5.95 -2.56 5.67
CA LEU A 21 5.56 -3.38 4.53
C LEU A 21 4.28 -4.14 4.87
N VAL A 22 3.25 -3.96 4.05
CA VAL A 22 1.95 -4.60 4.25
C VAL A 22 1.77 -5.66 3.18
N THR A 23 1.68 -6.92 3.59
CA THR A 23 1.55 -8.05 2.67
C THR A 23 0.27 -8.85 2.89
N SER A 24 -0.35 -8.75 4.05
CA SER A 24 -1.58 -9.47 4.35
C SER A 24 -2.74 -8.94 3.51
N PRO A 25 -3.50 -9.81 2.81
CA PRO A 25 -4.63 -9.33 2.01
C PRO A 25 -5.65 -8.51 2.81
N ALA A 26 -5.93 -8.93 4.04
CA ALA A 26 -6.88 -8.19 4.87
C ALA A 26 -6.39 -6.78 5.19
N ASN A 27 -5.10 -6.65 5.53
CA ASN A 27 -4.53 -5.35 5.84
C ASN A 27 -4.37 -4.48 4.60
N LEU A 28 -4.05 -5.08 3.45
CA LEU A 28 -4.00 -4.34 2.20
C LEU A 28 -5.36 -3.76 1.85
N ARG A 29 -6.40 -4.57 1.99
CA ARG A 29 -7.74 -4.09 1.71
C ARG A 29 -8.14 -2.97 2.65
N TYR A 30 -7.80 -3.11 3.92
CA TYR A 30 -8.11 -2.08 4.91
C TYR A 30 -7.41 -0.77 4.59
N LEU A 31 -6.11 -0.83 4.25
CA LEU A 31 -5.32 0.37 4.02
C LEU A 31 -5.51 0.99 2.64
N THR A 32 -5.76 0.16 1.61
CA THR A 32 -5.71 0.63 0.24
C THR A 32 -7.00 0.45 -0.54
N ASN A 33 -7.97 -0.29 -0.02
CA ASN A 33 -9.18 -0.68 -0.72
C ASN A 33 -8.95 -1.65 -1.88
N PHE A 34 -7.74 -2.12 -2.05
CA PHE A 34 -7.43 -3.04 -3.13
C PHE A 34 -8.02 -4.42 -2.86
N THR A 35 -8.79 -4.95 -3.82
CA THR A 35 -9.46 -6.24 -3.67
C THR A 35 -8.84 -7.36 -4.49
N GLY A 36 -7.76 -7.09 -5.21
CA GLY A 36 -7.07 -8.12 -5.99
C GLY A 36 -6.31 -9.10 -5.10
N THR A 37 -5.76 -10.13 -5.72
CA THR A 37 -5.09 -11.20 -4.98
C THR A 37 -3.58 -11.09 -4.96
N ALA A 38 -3.00 -10.14 -5.68
CA ALA A 38 -1.55 -9.97 -5.71
C ALA A 38 -1.21 -8.50 -5.54
N GLY A 39 -0.55 -8.18 -4.44
CA GLY A 39 -0.11 -6.81 -4.19
C GLY A 39 0.50 -6.69 -2.83
N LEU A 40 1.26 -5.63 -2.64
CA LEU A 40 1.78 -5.27 -1.34
C LEU A 40 1.93 -3.76 -1.28
N ALA A 41 2.00 -3.23 -0.07
CA ALA A 41 2.13 -1.80 0.13
C ALA A 41 3.35 -1.51 0.98
N LEU A 42 4.09 -0.48 0.59
CA LEU A 42 5.23 0.00 1.37
C LEU A 42 4.90 1.42 1.79
N ILE A 43 4.79 1.63 3.09
CA ILE A 43 4.45 2.92 3.66
C ILE A 43 5.67 3.47 4.37
N THR A 44 6.11 4.66 3.97
CA THR A 44 7.15 5.39 4.68
C THR A 44 6.53 6.59 5.37
N LEU A 45 7.32 7.35 6.11
CA LEU A 45 6.80 8.51 6.81
C LEU A 45 6.31 9.60 5.85
N GLU A 46 6.83 9.62 4.62
CA GLU A 46 6.49 10.67 3.66
C GLU A 46 5.89 10.14 2.37
N LYS A 47 6.06 8.86 2.06
CA LYS A 47 5.64 8.29 0.80
C LYS A 47 4.85 7.02 1.01
N ALA A 48 4.13 6.61 -0.01
CA ALA A 48 3.36 5.37 0.02
C ALA A 48 3.37 4.76 -1.38
N PHE A 49 3.72 3.49 -1.45
CA PHE A 49 3.82 2.77 -2.71
C PHE A 49 2.93 1.55 -2.67
N PHE A 50 2.21 1.31 -3.77
CA PHE A 50 1.45 0.09 -3.94
C PHE A 50 2.08 -0.70 -5.08
N ILE A 51 2.55 -1.90 -4.80
CA ILE A 51 3.29 -2.73 -5.76
C ILE A 51 2.44 -3.92 -6.14
N THR A 52 2.20 -4.09 -7.44
CA THR A 52 1.41 -5.21 -7.94
C THR A 52 1.93 -5.63 -9.30
N ASP A 53 1.40 -6.73 -9.87
CA ASP A 53 1.84 -7.17 -11.19
C ASP A 53 0.91 -6.60 -12.28
N PHE A 54 1.28 -6.85 -13.54
CA PHE A 54 0.58 -6.24 -14.68
C PHE A 54 -0.90 -6.60 -14.74
N ARG A 55 -1.29 -7.72 -14.16
CA ARG A 55 -2.70 -8.14 -14.18
C ARG A 55 -3.59 -7.18 -13.40
N TYR A 56 -3.04 -6.51 -12.40
CA TYR A 56 -3.80 -5.68 -11.47
C TYR A 56 -3.47 -4.21 -11.53
N THR A 57 -2.60 -3.79 -12.45
CA THR A 57 -2.16 -2.39 -12.48
C THR A 57 -3.34 -1.44 -12.71
N GLU A 58 -4.22 -1.79 -13.63
CA GLU A 58 -5.39 -0.96 -13.91
C GLU A 58 -6.35 -0.94 -12.73
N GLN A 59 -6.62 -2.10 -12.14
CA GLN A 59 -7.49 -2.19 -10.98
C GLN A 59 -6.92 -1.38 -9.81
N ALA A 60 -5.62 -1.47 -9.59
CA ALA A 60 -4.97 -0.71 -8.53
C ALA A 60 -5.10 0.79 -8.78
N SER A 61 -4.93 1.21 -10.03
CA SER A 61 -5.06 2.63 -10.38
C SER A 61 -6.45 3.16 -10.08
N GLU A 62 -7.46 2.32 -10.16
CA GLU A 62 -8.84 2.71 -9.87
C GLU A 62 -9.17 2.64 -8.38
N GLN A 63 -8.66 1.65 -7.68
CA GLN A 63 -9.03 1.39 -6.29
C GLN A 63 -8.14 2.07 -5.27
N VAL A 64 -6.86 2.18 -5.57
CA VAL A 64 -5.87 2.67 -4.61
C VAL A 64 -5.62 4.15 -4.84
N GLN A 65 -5.89 4.95 -3.83
CA GLN A 65 -5.73 6.40 -3.93
C GLN A 65 -4.63 6.89 -3.00
N GLY A 66 -3.93 7.94 -3.43
CA GLY A 66 -2.92 8.56 -2.60
C GLY A 66 -1.62 7.80 -2.51
N MET A 67 -1.42 6.80 -3.40
CA MET A 67 -0.21 5.99 -3.40
C MET A 67 0.36 5.93 -4.81
N THR A 68 1.67 5.77 -4.89
CA THR A 68 2.34 5.56 -6.18
C THR A 68 2.20 4.09 -6.55
N ILE A 69 1.64 3.82 -7.71
CA ILE A 69 1.46 2.44 -8.18
C ILE A 69 2.72 2.01 -8.92
N ILE A 70 3.30 0.89 -8.48
CA ILE A 70 4.49 0.33 -9.09
C ILE A 70 4.15 -1.04 -9.64
N GLN A 71 4.41 -1.24 -10.91
CA GLN A 71 4.20 -2.53 -11.54
C GLN A 71 5.47 -3.38 -11.41
N GLN A 72 5.31 -4.52 -10.76
CA GLN A 72 6.41 -5.47 -10.62
C GLN A 72 6.63 -6.20 -11.93
N GLN A 73 7.87 -6.28 -12.35
CA GLN A 73 8.21 -6.97 -13.58
C GLN A 73 8.85 -8.31 -13.30
N GLY A 74 8.73 -9.19 -14.27
CA GLY A 74 9.33 -10.48 -14.21
C GLY A 74 8.54 -11.43 -13.40
N ASN A 75 9.14 -12.48 -13.06
CA ASN A 75 8.52 -13.46 -12.29
C ASN A 75 9.05 -13.72 -11.05
#